data_a5cb07bc98d5a8232439c57f35aa4e12
#
_entry.id   a5cb07bc98d5a8232439c57f35aa4e12
#
_cell.length_a   1.000
_cell.length_b   1.000
_cell.length_c   1.000
_cell.angle_alpha   90.00
_cell.angle_beta   90.00
_cell.angle_gamma   90.00
#
_symmetry.space_group_name_H-M   'P 1'
#
loop_
_entity.id
_entity.type
_entity.pdbx_description
1 polymer ?
#
loop_
_entity_poly.entity_id
_entity_poly.type
_entity_poly.pdbx_seq_one_letter_code
_entity_poly.pdbx_strand_id
1 'polypeptide(L)'
;MNPRAVIADDEPLMREQLRARLAEAWPELEIVGEARNGIEAVEKTAALQPDLVFLDIRMPGMTGIEAARGIAALEPGEGAPEIVFVTAYDEYAIQAFEQGVVDYLLKPVDRERLAVTVERIRKRITQREAQPGGAHASMSNEALSALLERLQGQLEGGTSAGYLKWIQAQVGQQIQMIPVDDVLFFISDEKYTRVQTAQLEALIRKPIKELVAELDPKQFWQIHRSTLVNARAIAGVSRDFRGRQLVALKGHPEKLEVSRSYSQLFKGM
;
A
#
# COMPACT_ATOMS: atom_id res chain seq x y z
N MET A 1 5.58 -29.09 20.22
CA MET A 1 6.73 -28.52 19.47
C MET A 1 6.61 -26.99 19.50
N ASN A 2 7.72 -26.25 19.40
CA ASN A 2 7.63 -24.81 19.24
C ASN A 2 7.12 -24.48 17.84
N PRO A 3 6.16 -23.53 17.68
CA PRO A 3 5.69 -23.11 16.37
C PRO A 3 6.83 -22.49 15.55
N ARG A 4 6.84 -22.73 14.24
CA ARG A 4 7.91 -22.36 13.32
C ARG A 4 7.38 -21.35 12.30
N ALA A 5 8.13 -20.26 12.05
CA ALA A 5 7.70 -19.22 11.14
C ALA A 5 8.75 -18.85 10.10
N VAL A 6 8.28 -18.39 8.94
CA VAL A 6 9.06 -17.68 7.92
C VAL A 6 8.60 -16.23 7.88
N ILE A 7 9.57 -15.31 7.76
CA ILE A 7 9.31 -13.86 7.54
C ILE A 7 9.75 -13.49 6.14
N ALA A 8 8.87 -12.87 5.35
CA ALA A 8 9.17 -12.40 4.00
C ALA A 8 8.87 -10.90 3.87
N ASP A 9 9.90 -10.12 3.58
CA ASP A 9 9.88 -8.67 3.40
C ASP A 9 11.14 -8.26 2.64
N ASP A 10 11.08 -7.38 1.67
CA ASP A 10 12.27 -6.95 0.91
C ASP A 10 13.17 -6.00 1.71
N GLU A 11 12.63 -5.32 2.73
CA GLU A 11 13.36 -4.41 3.60
C GLU A 11 14.00 -5.15 4.80
N PRO A 12 15.34 -5.25 4.88
CA PRO A 12 16.02 -5.95 5.99
C PRO A 12 15.65 -5.40 7.37
N LEU A 13 15.49 -4.08 7.48
CA LEU A 13 15.15 -3.41 8.73
C LEU A 13 13.75 -3.81 9.21
N MET A 14 12.79 -3.97 8.29
CA MET A 14 11.42 -4.39 8.63
C MET A 14 11.40 -5.84 9.12
N ARG A 15 12.19 -6.73 8.50
CA ARG A 15 12.35 -8.11 8.99
C ARG A 15 12.91 -8.15 10.41
N GLU A 16 13.97 -7.35 10.66
CA GLU A 16 14.58 -7.26 11.99
C GLU A 16 13.62 -6.70 13.05
N GLN A 17 12.88 -5.66 12.73
CA GLN A 17 11.85 -5.08 13.62
C GLN A 17 10.74 -6.09 13.92
N LEU A 18 10.22 -6.78 12.90
CA LEU A 18 9.18 -7.79 13.10
C LEU A 18 9.69 -8.95 13.97
N ARG A 19 10.93 -9.43 13.71
CA ARG A 19 11.57 -10.46 14.53
C ARG A 19 11.67 -10.03 16.00
N ALA A 20 12.13 -8.80 16.27
CA ALA A 20 12.22 -8.29 17.63
C ALA A 20 10.86 -8.20 18.32
N ARG A 21 9.82 -7.75 17.61
CA ARG A 21 8.45 -7.68 18.12
C ARG A 21 7.86 -9.06 18.40
N LEU A 22 8.11 -10.01 17.50
CA LEU A 22 7.68 -11.41 17.68
C LEU A 22 8.38 -12.07 18.88
N ALA A 23 9.68 -11.83 19.09
CA ALA A 23 10.40 -12.35 20.24
C ALA A 23 9.84 -11.82 21.58
N GLU A 24 9.32 -10.57 21.60
CA GLU A 24 8.65 -10.01 22.76
C GLU A 24 7.23 -10.60 22.96
N ALA A 25 6.43 -10.72 21.89
CA ALA A 25 5.03 -11.11 21.95
C ALA A 25 4.82 -12.64 21.96
N TRP A 26 5.76 -13.38 21.40
CA TRP A 26 5.68 -14.84 21.26
C TRP A 26 7.07 -15.49 21.41
N PRO A 27 7.63 -15.57 22.62
CA PRO A 27 8.99 -16.08 22.85
C PRO A 27 9.23 -17.51 22.37
N GLU A 28 8.17 -18.35 22.30
CA GLU A 28 8.27 -19.74 21.86
C GLU A 28 8.29 -19.89 20.33
N LEU A 29 8.01 -18.81 19.57
CA LEU A 29 8.01 -18.84 18.12
C LEU A 29 9.44 -18.92 17.58
N GLU A 30 9.74 -19.94 16.78
CA GLU A 30 11.01 -20.10 16.12
C GLU A 30 10.98 -19.51 14.69
N ILE A 31 11.76 -18.47 14.42
CA ILE A 31 11.92 -17.94 13.05
C ILE A 31 12.94 -18.80 12.31
N VAL A 32 12.44 -19.74 11.50
CA VAL A 32 13.25 -20.75 10.80
C VAL A 32 13.77 -20.26 9.45
N GLY A 33 13.24 -19.16 8.93
CA GLY A 33 13.69 -18.59 7.65
C GLY A 33 13.29 -17.13 7.45
N GLU A 34 14.08 -16.42 6.64
CA GLU A 34 13.77 -15.09 6.13
C GLU A 34 13.86 -15.08 4.60
N ALA A 35 12.92 -14.40 3.94
CA ALA A 35 12.86 -14.23 2.50
C ALA A 35 12.87 -12.75 2.14
N ARG A 36 13.47 -12.39 1.00
CA ARG A 36 13.60 -11.01 0.50
C ARG A 36 12.62 -10.70 -0.63
N ASN A 37 11.87 -11.68 -1.07
CA ASN A 37 10.88 -11.57 -2.14
C ASN A 37 9.91 -12.76 -2.06
N GLY A 38 8.84 -12.69 -2.86
CA GLY A 38 7.80 -13.73 -2.86
C GLY A 38 8.29 -15.09 -3.33
N ILE A 39 9.23 -15.15 -4.27
CA ILE A 39 9.80 -16.42 -4.78
C ILE A 39 10.53 -17.14 -3.65
N GLU A 40 11.46 -16.45 -2.96
CA GLU A 40 12.15 -17.01 -1.80
C GLU A 40 11.18 -17.43 -0.68
N ALA A 41 10.07 -16.69 -0.51
CA ALA A 41 9.06 -17.03 0.49
C ALA A 41 8.40 -18.38 0.18
N VAL A 42 8.00 -18.62 -1.07
CA VAL A 42 7.41 -19.90 -1.51
C VAL A 42 8.43 -21.04 -1.38
N GLU A 43 9.65 -20.85 -1.88
CA GLU A 43 10.73 -21.85 -1.82
C GLU A 43 11.06 -22.26 -0.36
N LYS A 44 11.21 -21.28 0.52
CA LYS A 44 11.50 -21.53 1.94
C LYS A 44 10.33 -22.17 2.67
N THR A 45 9.11 -21.80 2.34
CA THR A 45 7.92 -22.44 2.90
C THR A 45 7.86 -23.92 2.49
N ALA A 46 8.11 -24.23 1.23
CA ALA A 46 8.15 -25.60 0.74
C ALA A 46 9.25 -26.42 1.40
N ALA A 47 10.46 -25.84 1.57
CA ALA A 47 11.61 -26.55 2.13
C ALA A 47 11.55 -26.70 3.65
N LEU A 48 11.07 -25.69 4.36
CA LEU A 48 11.11 -25.62 5.83
C LEU A 48 9.80 -26.05 6.49
N GLN A 49 8.70 -26.11 5.74
CA GLN A 49 7.37 -26.46 6.24
C GLN A 49 7.04 -25.76 7.58
N PRO A 50 6.97 -24.41 7.60
CA PRO A 50 6.65 -23.66 8.80
C PRO A 50 5.16 -23.78 9.15
N ASP A 51 4.79 -23.48 10.38
CA ASP A 51 3.39 -23.42 10.84
C ASP A 51 2.72 -22.11 10.39
N LEU A 52 3.52 -21.05 10.19
CA LEU A 52 3.03 -19.75 9.73
C LEU A 52 4.06 -18.98 8.90
N VAL A 53 3.54 -18.07 8.08
CA VAL A 53 4.35 -17.19 7.20
C VAL A 53 3.87 -15.76 7.36
N PHE A 54 4.78 -14.86 7.71
CA PHE A 54 4.55 -13.42 7.63
C PHE A 54 4.99 -12.91 6.27
N LEU A 55 4.09 -12.28 5.52
CA LEU A 55 4.32 -11.82 4.15
C LEU A 55 4.11 -10.32 4.03
N ASP A 56 5.13 -9.57 3.61
CA ASP A 56 4.85 -8.26 3.05
C ASP A 56 4.10 -8.40 1.73
N ILE A 57 3.14 -7.53 1.49
CA ILE A 57 2.37 -7.51 0.24
C ILE A 57 3.21 -6.98 -0.92
N ARG A 58 4.03 -5.95 -0.68
CA ARG A 58 4.87 -5.34 -1.73
C ARG A 58 6.30 -5.85 -1.65
N MET A 59 6.61 -6.78 -2.52
CA MET A 59 7.97 -7.26 -2.71
C MET A 59 8.33 -7.26 -4.20
N PRO A 60 9.61 -7.07 -4.56
CA PRO A 60 10.05 -7.07 -5.95
C PRO A 60 9.90 -8.46 -6.60
N GLY A 61 9.53 -8.47 -7.86
CA GLY A 61 9.35 -9.68 -8.67
C GLY A 61 8.02 -10.36 -8.41
N MET A 62 7.88 -11.07 -7.31
CA MET A 62 6.65 -11.74 -6.88
C MET A 62 6.10 -11.03 -5.63
N THR A 63 4.87 -10.55 -5.70
CA THR A 63 4.17 -9.93 -4.58
C THR A 63 3.84 -10.93 -3.47
N GLY A 64 3.59 -10.45 -2.24
CA GLY A 64 3.16 -11.31 -1.14
C GLY A 64 1.82 -12.01 -1.42
N ILE A 65 0.94 -11.41 -2.21
CA ILE A 65 -0.32 -12.03 -2.63
C ILE A 65 -0.08 -13.21 -3.56
N GLU A 66 0.80 -13.05 -4.56
CA GLU A 66 1.20 -14.13 -5.45
C GLU A 66 1.94 -15.24 -4.68
N ALA A 67 2.80 -14.85 -3.73
CA ALA A 67 3.47 -15.80 -2.84
C ALA A 67 2.46 -16.58 -1.98
N ALA A 68 1.45 -15.92 -1.40
CA ALA A 68 0.40 -16.58 -0.64
C ALA A 68 -0.36 -17.61 -1.48
N ARG A 69 -0.65 -17.31 -2.75
CA ARG A 69 -1.24 -18.29 -3.70
C ARG A 69 -0.32 -19.47 -3.95
N GLY A 70 0.97 -19.18 -4.19
CA GLY A 70 1.98 -20.22 -4.38
C GLY A 70 2.09 -21.13 -3.14
N ILE A 71 2.07 -20.55 -1.96
CA ILE A 71 2.10 -21.30 -0.69
C ILE A 71 0.84 -22.14 -0.51
N ALA A 72 -0.35 -21.59 -0.82
CA ALA A 72 -1.61 -22.31 -0.73
C ALA A 72 -1.71 -23.47 -1.74
N ALA A 73 -0.98 -23.38 -2.86
CA ALA A 73 -0.90 -24.44 -3.87
C ALA A 73 0.12 -25.54 -3.53
N LEU A 74 0.98 -25.34 -2.53
CA LEU A 74 1.87 -26.39 -2.05
C LEU A 74 1.01 -27.48 -1.41
N GLU A 75 1.28 -28.76 -1.74
CA GLU A 75 0.65 -29.88 -1.03
C GLU A 75 1.29 -29.98 0.37
N PRO A 76 0.57 -29.63 1.43
CA PRO A 76 1.14 -29.67 2.76
C PRO A 76 1.11 -31.10 3.30
N GLY A 77 2.26 -31.58 3.77
CA GLY A 77 2.33 -32.90 4.42
C GLY A 77 1.46 -32.99 5.68
N GLU A 78 1.31 -31.89 6.45
CA GLU A 78 0.57 -31.79 7.71
C GLU A 78 -0.38 -30.58 7.83
N GLY A 79 -0.72 -29.92 6.75
CA GLY A 79 -1.60 -28.74 6.68
C GLY A 79 -0.90 -27.49 6.14
N ALA A 80 -1.67 -26.60 5.53
CA ALA A 80 -1.15 -25.33 5.01
C ALA A 80 -0.71 -24.42 6.16
N PRO A 81 0.39 -23.65 6.02
CA PRO A 81 0.78 -22.69 7.04
C PRO A 81 -0.26 -21.57 7.18
N GLU A 82 -0.39 -21.01 8.37
CA GLU A 82 -1.16 -19.78 8.59
C GLU A 82 -0.42 -18.62 7.89
N ILE A 83 -1.14 -17.76 7.20
CA ILE A 83 -0.56 -16.60 6.51
C ILE A 83 -0.99 -15.32 7.22
N VAL A 84 -0.02 -14.48 7.56
CA VAL A 84 -0.21 -13.14 8.12
C VAL A 84 0.41 -12.12 7.18
N PHE A 85 -0.39 -11.22 6.65
CA PHE A 85 0.16 -10.12 5.87
C PHE A 85 0.69 -9.00 6.78
N VAL A 86 1.86 -8.48 6.45
CA VAL A 86 2.48 -7.33 7.11
C VAL A 86 2.65 -6.25 6.06
N THR A 87 1.92 -5.14 6.16
CA THR A 87 1.82 -4.18 5.05
C THR A 87 1.77 -2.74 5.53
N ALA A 88 2.21 -1.81 4.67
CA ALA A 88 2.02 -0.37 4.85
C ALA A 88 0.66 0.14 4.33
N TYR A 89 -0.21 -0.76 3.84
CA TYR A 89 -1.52 -0.37 3.31
C TYR A 89 -2.52 -0.03 4.39
N ASP A 90 -3.24 1.06 4.15
CA ASP A 90 -4.20 1.68 5.04
C ASP A 90 -5.44 0.81 5.34
N GLU A 91 -6.09 1.04 6.49
CA GLU A 91 -7.20 0.25 7.06
C GLU A 91 -8.38 -0.02 6.11
N TYR A 92 -8.59 0.78 5.06
CA TYR A 92 -9.71 0.59 4.13
C TYR A 92 -9.57 -0.61 3.18
N ALA A 93 -8.35 -0.98 2.83
CA ALA A 93 -8.09 -2.24 2.11
C ALA A 93 -8.32 -3.47 3.02
N ILE A 94 -8.28 -3.26 4.30
CA ILE A 94 -8.22 -4.21 5.39
C ILE A 94 -9.61 -4.67 5.83
N GLN A 95 -10.66 -3.84 5.73
CA GLN A 95 -12.04 -4.25 6.02
C GLN A 95 -12.52 -5.42 5.14
N ALA A 96 -11.87 -5.61 3.96
CA ALA A 96 -12.12 -6.79 3.14
C ALA A 96 -11.49 -8.07 3.72
N PHE A 97 -10.48 -7.96 4.61
CA PHE A 97 -9.83 -9.09 5.27
C PHE A 97 -10.55 -9.55 6.55
N GLU A 98 -11.37 -8.68 7.19
CA GLU A 98 -12.03 -9.01 8.46
C GLU A 98 -13.07 -10.14 8.39
N GLN A 99 -13.46 -10.55 7.19
CA GLN A 99 -14.45 -11.61 6.99
C GLN A 99 -13.88 -13.03 6.86
N GLY A 100 -12.56 -13.22 6.98
CA GLY A 100 -12.15 -14.57 7.03
C GLY A 100 -10.75 -14.95 7.00
N VAL A 101 -9.99 -15.43 7.77
CA VAL A 101 -9.00 -16.50 7.76
C VAL A 101 -7.53 -16.10 7.67
N VAL A 102 -7.21 -14.97 7.06
CA VAL A 102 -5.85 -14.41 7.06
C VAL A 102 -5.84 -13.23 8.00
N ASP A 103 -4.88 -13.18 8.92
CA ASP A 103 -4.71 -11.99 9.76
C ASP A 103 -3.72 -11.02 9.10
N TYR A 104 -3.73 -9.77 9.52
CA TYR A 104 -2.87 -8.74 8.97
C TYR A 104 -2.33 -7.80 10.03
N LEU A 105 -1.17 -7.21 9.74
CA LEU A 105 -0.49 -6.24 10.57
C LEU A 105 -0.11 -5.03 9.71
N LEU A 106 -0.34 -3.83 10.23
CA LEU A 106 0.13 -2.59 9.61
C LEU A 106 1.57 -2.28 10.02
N LYS A 107 2.38 -1.81 9.07
CA LYS A 107 3.70 -1.25 9.34
C LYS A 107 3.55 0.23 9.76
N PRO A 108 4.22 0.68 10.82
CA PRO A 108 5.04 -0.09 11.76
C PRO A 108 4.18 -0.99 12.65
N VAL A 109 4.63 -2.23 12.88
CA VAL A 109 3.84 -3.23 13.62
C VAL A 109 3.58 -2.77 15.06
N ASP A 110 2.31 -2.54 15.38
CA ASP A 110 1.85 -2.17 16.71
C ASP A 110 1.87 -3.36 17.67
N ARG A 111 2.28 -3.13 18.93
CA ARG A 111 2.44 -4.19 19.94
C ARG A 111 1.12 -4.86 20.33
N GLU A 112 0.08 -4.05 20.56
CA GLU A 112 -1.22 -4.56 21.01
C GLU A 112 -1.88 -5.34 19.87
N ARG A 113 -1.82 -4.83 18.64
CA ARG A 113 -2.33 -5.52 17.47
C ARG A 113 -1.61 -6.83 17.19
N LEU A 114 -0.26 -6.85 17.33
CA LEU A 114 0.53 -8.07 17.20
C LEU A 114 0.13 -9.12 18.26
N ALA A 115 -0.08 -8.70 19.50
CA ALA A 115 -0.50 -9.60 20.57
C ALA A 115 -1.85 -10.27 20.27
N VAL A 116 -2.82 -9.51 19.75
CA VAL A 116 -4.14 -10.05 19.33
C VAL A 116 -3.97 -11.06 18.19
N THR A 117 -3.12 -10.74 17.19
CA THR A 117 -2.81 -11.64 16.07
C THR A 117 -2.17 -12.93 16.56
N VAL A 118 -1.18 -12.84 17.44
CA VAL A 118 -0.50 -13.99 18.05
C VAL A 118 -1.49 -14.91 18.79
N GLU A 119 -2.36 -14.35 19.61
CA GLU A 119 -3.38 -15.13 20.34
C GLU A 119 -4.33 -15.86 19.39
N ARG A 120 -4.71 -15.22 18.29
CA ARG A 120 -5.57 -15.82 17.26
C ARG A 120 -4.88 -16.99 16.58
N ILE A 121 -3.62 -16.81 16.21
CA ILE A 121 -2.83 -17.85 15.54
C ILE A 121 -2.55 -19.02 16.48
N ARG A 122 -2.17 -18.76 17.74
CA ARG A 122 -1.96 -19.80 18.76
C ARG A 122 -3.18 -20.70 18.89
N LYS A 123 -4.38 -20.12 18.99
CA LYS A 123 -5.63 -20.89 19.06
C LYS A 123 -5.82 -21.79 17.84
N ARG A 124 -5.51 -21.29 16.64
CA ARG A 124 -5.64 -22.07 15.39
C ARG A 124 -4.66 -23.24 15.35
N ILE A 125 -3.38 -22.99 15.65
CA ILE A 125 -2.36 -24.04 15.69
C ILE A 125 -2.74 -25.12 16.70
N THR A 126 -3.15 -24.74 17.93
CA THR A 126 -3.57 -25.71 18.97
C THR A 126 -4.81 -26.51 18.55
N GLN A 127 -5.78 -25.88 17.89
CA GLN A 127 -6.97 -26.57 17.36
C GLN A 127 -6.59 -27.58 16.27
N ARG A 128 -5.63 -27.23 15.41
CA ARG A 128 -5.11 -28.12 14.36
C ARG A 128 -4.42 -29.35 14.95
N GLU A 129 -3.62 -29.18 15.99
CA GLU A 129 -2.95 -30.26 16.68
C GLU A 129 -3.95 -31.20 17.42
N ALA A 130 -5.05 -30.62 17.93
CA ALA A 130 -6.05 -31.38 18.68
C ALA A 130 -6.98 -32.25 17.81
N GLN A 131 -7.09 -31.99 16.52
CA GLN A 131 -7.94 -32.71 15.58
C GLN A 131 -7.22 -32.98 14.23
N PRO A 132 -6.27 -33.92 14.21
CA PRO A 132 -5.63 -34.32 12.94
C PRO A 132 -6.69 -34.94 11.99
N GLY A 133 -6.93 -34.33 10.84
CA GLY A 133 -7.87 -34.84 9.83
C GLY A 133 -9.31 -34.30 9.89
N GLY A 134 -9.64 -33.41 10.82
CA GLY A 134 -10.86 -32.62 10.74
C GLY A 134 -10.77 -31.62 9.57
N ALA A 135 -11.87 -31.45 8.80
CA ALA A 135 -12.00 -30.34 7.87
C ALA A 135 -11.98 -29.04 8.68
N HIS A 136 -10.77 -28.62 9.05
CA HIS A 136 -10.60 -27.32 9.68
C HIS A 136 -10.98 -26.27 8.66
N ALA A 137 -11.64 -25.24 9.11
CA ALA A 137 -11.83 -23.99 8.42
C ALA A 137 -10.49 -23.22 8.21
N SER A 138 -9.44 -23.91 7.73
CA SER A 138 -8.52 -23.33 6.78
C SER A 138 -9.42 -22.95 5.61
N MET A 139 -9.41 -21.71 5.17
CA MET A 139 -10.15 -21.28 3.99
C MET A 139 -10.04 -22.39 2.96
N SER A 140 -11.19 -22.80 2.40
CA SER A 140 -11.14 -23.56 1.18
C SER A 140 -10.22 -22.78 0.23
N ASN A 141 -9.33 -23.46 -0.50
CA ASN A 141 -8.47 -22.82 -1.50
C ASN A 141 -9.28 -21.85 -2.39
N GLU A 142 -10.59 -22.09 -2.56
CA GLU A 142 -11.54 -21.24 -3.25
C GLU A 142 -11.78 -19.90 -2.54
N ALA A 143 -11.95 -19.89 -1.22
CA ALA A 143 -12.18 -18.65 -0.47
C ALA A 143 -10.89 -17.83 -0.35
N LEU A 144 -9.72 -18.47 -0.19
CA LEU A 144 -8.43 -17.81 -0.25
C LEU A 144 -8.17 -17.26 -1.67
N SER A 145 -8.44 -18.05 -2.71
CA SER A 145 -8.31 -17.61 -4.11
C SER A 145 -9.23 -16.44 -4.42
N ALA A 146 -10.50 -16.50 -4.00
CA ALA A 146 -11.46 -15.40 -4.20
C ALA A 146 -11.05 -14.12 -3.47
N LEU A 147 -10.47 -14.24 -2.26
CA LEU A 147 -9.91 -13.11 -1.51
C LEU A 147 -8.68 -12.54 -2.21
N LEU A 148 -7.77 -13.42 -2.62
CA LEU A 148 -6.54 -13.03 -3.32
C LEU A 148 -6.84 -12.42 -4.69
N GLU A 149 -7.88 -12.89 -5.40
CA GLU A 149 -8.37 -12.27 -6.65
C GLU A 149 -8.95 -10.87 -6.40
N ARG A 150 -9.71 -10.68 -5.31
CA ARG A 150 -10.20 -9.35 -4.92
C ARG A 150 -9.05 -8.39 -4.59
N LEU A 151 -8.04 -8.87 -3.88
CA LEU A 151 -6.85 -8.09 -3.55
C LEU A 151 -6.03 -7.78 -4.78
N GLN A 152 -5.82 -8.76 -5.65
CA GLN A 152 -5.14 -8.57 -6.91
C GLN A 152 -5.94 -7.65 -7.84
N GLY A 153 -7.26 -7.78 -7.91
CA GLY A 153 -8.13 -6.85 -8.62
C GLY A 153 -8.06 -5.42 -8.06
N GLN A 154 -7.81 -5.26 -6.76
CA GLN A 154 -7.51 -3.96 -6.13
C GLN A 154 -6.06 -3.51 -6.35
N LEU A 155 -5.13 -4.44 -6.48
CA LEU A 155 -3.73 -4.17 -6.83
C LEU A 155 -3.56 -4.02 -8.35
N GLU A 156 -4.32 -4.75 -9.19
CA GLU A 156 -4.31 -4.72 -10.66
C GLU A 156 -5.37 -3.76 -11.23
N GLY A 157 -6.49 -3.52 -10.54
CA GLY A 157 -7.35 -2.34 -10.71
C GLY A 157 -6.58 -1.07 -10.28
N GLY A 158 -5.47 -1.24 -9.61
CA GLY A 158 -4.30 -0.42 -9.36
C GLY A 158 -3.13 -0.66 -10.31
N THR A 159 -3.36 -0.94 -11.57
CA THR A 159 -2.58 -0.34 -12.69
C THR A 159 -2.98 1.10 -12.97
N SER A 160 -3.85 1.65 -12.21
CA SER A 160 -3.60 2.88 -11.49
C SER A 160 -2.77 2.52 -10.23
N ALA A 161 -1.45 2.65 -10.28
CA ALA A 161 -0.54 2.87 -9.16
C ALA A 161 -1.34 3.59 -8.09
N GLY A 162 -1.48 2.97 -6.88
CA GLY A 162 -2.42 3.51 -5.88
C GLY A 162 -2.14 4.99 -5.70
N TYR A 163 -2.88 5.83 -6.42
CA TYR A 163 -2.64 7.27 -6.47
C TYR A 163 -2.71 7.78 -5.05
N LEU A 164 -1.80 8.67 -4.71
CA LEU A 164 -1.78 9.33 -3.42
C LEU A 164 -3.17 9.83 -3.08
N LYS A 165 -3.68 9.43 -1.94
CA LYS A 165 -4.95 9.93 -1.39
C LYS A 165 -4.72 11.08 -0.42
N TRP A 166 -3.53 11.15 0.16
CA TRP A 166 -3.16 12.14 1.16
C TRP A 166 -1.78 12.72 0.87
N ILE A 167 -1.66 14.02 1.04
CA ILE A 167 -0.38 14.73 1.02
C ILE A 167 0.00 15.07 2.46
N GLN A 168 1.15 14.60 2.88
CA GLN A 168 1.73 14.97 4.16
C GLN A 168 2.52 16.27 3.99
N ALA A 169 2.08 17.35 4.61
CA ALA A 169 2.73 18.64 4.53
C ALA A 169 3.08 19.16 5.92
N GLN A 170 4.24 19.78 6.06
CA GLN A 170 4.62 20.47 7.28
C GLN A 170 4.09 21.90 7.23
N VAL A 171 3.20 22.24 8.16
CA VAL A 171 2.68 23.60 8.35
C VAL A 171 3.13 24.10 9.72
N GLY A 172 4.14 24.95 9.76
CA GLY A 172 4.78 25.37 11.01
C GLY A 172 5.46 24.19 11.72
N GLN A 173 5.03 23.89 12.95
CA GLN A 173 5.54 22.76 13.75
C GLN A 173 4.65 21.51 13.67
N GLN A 174 3.55 21.56 12.93
CA GLN A 174 2.60 20.44 12.80
C GLN A 174 2.70 19.78 11.43
N ILE A 175 2.50 18.46 11.41
CA ILE A 175 2.32 17.71 10.18
C ILE A 175 0.81 17.67 9.90
N GLN A 176 0.42 18.18 8.74
CA GLN A 176 -0.95 18.20 8.29
C GLN A 176 -1.15 17.20 7.16
N MET A 177 -2.18 16.38 7.27
CA MET A 177 -2.62 15.45 6.22
C MET A 177 -3.66 16.16 5.36
N ILE A 178 -3.32 16.39 4.09
CA ILE A 178 -4.18 17.09 3.12
C ILE A 178 -4.75 16.03 2.17
N PRO A 179 -6.10 15.86 2.09
CA PRO A 179 -6.70 14.99 1.08
C PRO A 179 -6.32 15.46 -0.32
N VAL A 180 -5.88 14.54 -1.18
CA VAL A 180 -5.52 14.88 -2.57
C VAL A 180 -6.72 15.43 -3.34
N ASP A 181 -7.93 14.99 -3.03
CA ASP A 181 -9.16 15.51 -3.64
C ASP A 181 -9.41 17.00 -3.34
N ASP A 182 -8.91 17.52 -2.24
CA ASP A 182 -9.02 18.93 -1.85
C ASP A 182 -7.95 19.81 -2.51
N VAL A 183 -6.92 19.20 -3.12
CA VAL A 183 -5.84 19.94 -3.76
C VAL A 183 -6.28 20.51 -5.11
N LEU A 184 -6.11 21.81 -5.27
CA LEU A 184 -6.39 22.53 -6.52
C LEU A 184 -5.22 22.40 -7.51
N PHE A 185 -3.99 22.57 -7.02
CA PHE A 185 -2.79 22.46 -7.84
C PHE A 185 -1.52 22.27 -7.00
N PHE A 186 -0.46 21.82 -7.68
CA PHE A 186 0.91 21.76 -7.17
C PHE A 186 1.80 22.65 -8.07
N ILE A 187 2.69 23.44 -7.47
CA ILE A 187 3.71 24.21 -8.17
C ILE A 187 5.06 23.97 -7.52
N SER A 188 6.05 23.55 -8.33
CA SER A 188 7.43 23.45 -7.87
C SER A 188 8.06 24.84 -7.77
N ASP A 189 8.65 25.12 -6.61
CA ASP A 189 9.42 26.32 -6.33
C ASP A 189 10.78 25.90 -5.75
N GLU A 190 11.83 26.04 -6.53
CA GLU A 190 13.23 25.68 -6.24
C GLU A 190 13.41 24.36 -5.46
N LYS A 191 13.26 24.37 -4.12
CA LYS A 191 13.48 23.23 -3.20
C LYS A 191 12.20 22.55 -2.74
N TYR A 192 11.05 23.18 -2.94
CA TYR A 192 9.78 22.72 -2.40
C TYR A 192 8.72 22.67 -3.49
N THR A 193 7.70 21.88 -3.26
CA THR A 193 6.47 21.92 -4.04
C THR A 193 5.38 22.52 -3.18
N ARG A 194 4.80 23.61 -3.66
CA ARG A 194 3.63 24.25 -3.08
C ARG A 194 2.40 23.41 -3.40
N VAL A 195 1.66 23.05 -2.37
CA VAL A 195 0.36 22.38 -2.42
C VAL A 195 -0.70 23.41 -2.09
N GLN A 196 -1.60 23.66 -2.99
CA GLN A 196 -2.68 24.62 -2.81
C GLN A 196 -4.03 23.92 -2.72
N THR A 197 -4.75 24.15 -1.64
CA THR A 197 -6.18 23.84 -1.53
C THR A 197 -7.01 25.14 -1.58
N ALA A 198 -8.32 25.04 -1.47
CA ALA A 198 -9.18 26.21 -1.39
C ALA A 198 -8.96 27.05 -0.09
N GLN A 199 -8.43 26.44 0.94
CA GLN A 199 -8.33 27.05 2.29
C GLN A 199 -6.89 27.11 2.81
N LEU A 200 -5.96 26.34 2.24
CA LEU A 200 -4.63 26.14 2.79
C LEU A 200 -3.57 26.13 1.69
N GLU A 201 -2.46 26.80 1.96
CA GLU A 201 -1.20 26.65 1.23
C GLU A 201 -0.20 25.91 2.13
N ALA A 202 0.46 24.88 1.58
CA ALA A 202 1.47 24.12 2.28
C ALA A 202 2.66 23.81 1.38
N LEU A 203 3.81 23.54 1.98
CA LEU A 203 5.04 23.20 1.27
C LEU A 203 5.46 21.76 1.57
N ILE A 204 5.78 21.01 0.51
CA ILE A 204 6.31 19.66 0.61
C ILE A 204 7.67 19.56 -0.10
N ARG A 205 8.49 18.59 0.30
CA ARG A 205 9.80 18.37 -0.34
C ARG A 205 9.74 17.49 -1.58
N LYS A 206 8.57 16.89 -1.85
CA LYS A 206 8.40 15.97 -2.97
C LYS A 206 8.36 16.73 -4.32
N PRO A 207 9.22 16.39 -5.30
CA PRO A 207 9.29 17.09 -6.57
C PRO A 207 8.08 16.73 -7.47
N ILE A 208 7.73 17.63 -8.40
CA ILE A 208 6.63 17.42 -9.36
C ILE A 208 6.78 16.11 -10.15
N LYS A 209 7.99 15.73 -10.51
CA LYS A 209 8.25 14.50 -11.27
C LYS A 209 7.77 13.23 -10.53
N GLU A 210 7.93 13.19 -9.22
CA GLU A 210 7.44 12.07 -8.38
C GLU A 210 5.92 12.14 -8.24
N LEU A 211 5.37 13.35 -8.01
CA LEU A 211 3.93 13.56 -7.93
C LEU A 211 3.19 13.14 -9.21
N VAL A 212 3.77 13.38 -10.39
CA VAL A 212 3.21 12.92 -11.68
C VAL A 212 3.06 11.40 -11.74
N ALA A 213 4.00 10.66 -11.16
CA ALA A 213 3.95 9.21 -11.12
C ALA A 213 2.97 8.65 -10.07
N GLU A 214 2.69 9.43 -9.01
CA GLU A 214 1.92 9.01 -7.86
C GLU A 214 0.48 9.57 -7.84
N LEU A 215 0.15 10.56 -8.65
CA LEU A 215 -1.19 11.15 -8.73
C LEU A 215 -1.97 10.62 -9.93
N ASP A 216 -3.31 10.50 -9.80
CA ASP A 216 -4.19 10.04 -10.87
C ASP A 216 -4.12 10.99 -12.10
N PRO A 217 -3.63 10.53 -13.27
CA PRO A 217 -3.55 11.34 -14.48
C PRO A 217 -4.94 11.72 -15.03
N LYS A 218 -6.02 11.05 -14.61
CA LYS A 218 -7.39 11.47 -14.92
C LYS A 218 -7.83 12.66 -14.07
N GLN A 219 -7.26 12.82 -12.89
CA GLN A 219 -7.58 13.89 -11.95
C GLN A 219 -6.57 15.04 -12.02
N PHE A 220 -5.27 14.74 -12.11
CA PHE A 220 -4.21 15.75 -12.12
C PHE A 220 -3.52 15.83 -13.49
N TRP A 221 -3.61 16.98 -14.09
CA TRP A 221 -3.01 17.26 -15.40
C TRP A 221 -1.74 18.08 -15.26
N GLN A 222 -0.66 17.62 -15.85
CA GLN A 222 0.55 18.44 -15.96
C GLN A 222 0.35 19.48 -17.05
N ILE A 223 0.35 20.74 -16.66
CA ILE A 223 0.17 21.89 -17.58
C ILE A 223 1.45 22.69 -17.82
N HIS A 224 2.43 22.47 -16.95
CA HIS A 224 3.77 23.03 -17.06
C HIS A 224 4.76 22.04 -16.43
N ARG A 225 6.07 22.11 -16.80
CA ARG A 225 7.10 21.25 -16.20
C ARG A 225 7.15 21.32 -14.65
N SER A 226 6.69 22.44 -14.10
CA SER A 226 6.63 22.71 -12.65
C SER A 226 5.22 22.75 -12.10
N THR A 227 4.17 22.41 -12.85
CA THR A 227 2.79 22.62 -12.40
C THR A 227 1.89 21.45 -12.76
N LEU A 228 1.20 20.92 -11.73
CA LEU A 228 0.09 19.98 -11.84
C LEU A 228 -1.20 20.67 -11.38
N VAL A 229 -2.29 20.49 -12.10
CA VAL A 229 -3.61 21.06 -11.77
C VAL A 229 -4.65 19.95 -11.65
N ASN A 230 -5.51 20.05 -10.66
CA ASN A 230 -6.67 19.19 -10.54
C ASN A 230 -7.70 19.56 -11.62
N ALA A 231 -7.97 18.65 -12.54
CA ALA A 231 -8.89 18.85 -13.66
C ALA A 231 -10.31 19.26 -13.18
N ARG A 232 -10.75 18.74 -12.03
CA ARG A 232 -12.05 19.08 -11.43
C ARG A 232 -12.12 20.51 -10.90
N ALA A 233 -10.97 21.08 -10.55
CA ALA A 233 -10.85 22.45 -10.06
C ALA A 233 -10.77 23.49 -11.18
N ILE A 234 -10.62 23.08 -12.42
CA ILE A 234 -10.56 24.01 -13.56
C ILE A 234 -11.93 24.67 -13.75
N ALA A 235 -11.93 26.00 -13.73
CA ALA A 235 -13.12 26.82 -14.04
C ALA A 235 -13.20 27.16 -15.55
N GLY A 236 -12.04 27.32 -16.19
CA GLY A 236 -11.97 27.64 -17.62
C GLY A 236 -10.54 27.92 -18.06
N VAL A 237 -10.35 28.03 -19.36
CA VAL A 237 -9.07 28.36 -19.99
C VAL A 237 -9.23 29.60 -20.84
N SER A 238 -8.37 30.59 -20.64
CA SER A 238 -8.35 31.84 -21.39
C SER A 238 -7.00 32.06 -22.06
N ARG A 239 -6.92 33.00 -23.03
CA ARG A 239 -5.64 33.43 -23.55
C ARG A 239 -5.39 34.88 -23.14
N ASP A 240 -4.16 35.15 -22.71
CA ASP A 240 -3.74 36.52 -22.45
C ASP A 240 -3.45 37.29 -23.74
N PHE A 241 -3.13 38.58 -23.61
CA PHE A 241 -2.80 39.44 -24.73
C PHE A 241 -1.52 39.06 -25.46
N ARG A 242 -0.70 38.17 -24.85
CA ARG A 242 0.52 37.60 -25.47
C ARG A 242 0.27 36.24 -26.10
N GLY A 243 -0.98 35.74 -26.10
CA GLY A 243 -1.38 34.46 -26.65
C GLY A 243 -1.06 33.26 -25.75
N ARG A 244 -0.65 33.48 -24.48
CA ARG A 244 -0.41 32.39 -23.52
C ARG A 244 -1.73 31.88 -22.99
N GLN A 245 -1.84 30.55 -22.85
CA GLN A 245 -3.01 29.93 -22.23
C GLN A 245 -2.89 30.00 -20.69
N LEU A 246 -3.97 30.43 -20.07
CA LEU A 246 -4.10 30.56 -18.62
C LEU A 246 -5.30 29.74 -18.15
N VAL A 247 -5.08 28.86 -17.19
CA VAL A 247 -6.11 28.07 -16.49
C VAL A 247 -6.60 28.88 -15.30
N ALA A 248 -7.90 29.17 -15.27
CA ALA A 248 -8.59 29.74 -14.12
C ALA A 248 -9.17 28.61 -13.25
N LEU A 249 -9.13 28.80 -11.95
CA LEU A 249 -9.56 27.81 -10.95
C LEU A 249 -10.86 28.22 -10.28
N LYS A 250 -11.66 27.22 -9.90
CA LYS A 250 -12.90 27.43 -9.13
C LYS A 250 -12.54 27.88 -7.71
N GLY A 251 -13.05 29.04 -7.31
CA GLY A 251 -12.85 29.55 -5.95
C GLY A 251 -11.43 30.00 -5.59
N HIS A 252 -10.52 30.14 -6.56
CA HIS A 252 -9.16 30.60 -6.32
C HIS A 252 -8.75 31.69 -7.33
N PRO A 253 -8.13 32.78 -6.87
CA PRO A 253 -7.81 33.94 -7.74
C PRO A 253 -6.64 33.71 -8.68
N GLU A 254 -5.77 32.76 -8.36
CA GLU A 254 -4.54 32.49 -9.13
C GLU A 254 -4.87 31.86 -10.48
N LYS A 255 -4.18 32.33 -11.54
CA LYS A 255 -4.24 31.76 -12.87
C LYS A 255 -2.95 31.05 -13.20
N LEU A 256 -3.04 29.81 -13.65
CA LEU A 256 -1.90 28.97 -13.93
C LEU A 256 -1.52 29.04 -15.40
N GLU A 257 -0.25 29.28 -15.71
CA GLU A 257 0.23 29.32 -17.09
C GLU A 257 0.42 27.91 -17.65
N VAL A 258 -0.10 27.69 -18.88
CA VAL A 258 0.08 26.43 -19.61
C VAL A 258 1.26 26.57 -20.54
N SER A 259 2.25 25.72 -20.44
CA SER A 259 3.38 25.74 -21.37
C SER A 259 2.99 25.22 -22.75
N ARG A 260 3.75 25.64 -23.79
CA ARG A 260 3.48 25.26 -25.20
C ARG A 260 3.43 23.72 -25.37
N SER A 261 4.25 22.98 -24.66
CA SER A 261 4.32 21.51 -24.72
C SER A 261 3.03 20.82 -24.24
N TYR A 262 2.28 21.47 -23.36
CA TYR A 262 1.04 20.93 -22.79
C TYR A 262 -0.23 21.58 -23.32
N SER A 263 -0.09 22.53 -24.25
CA SER A 263 -1.23 23.29 -24.83
C SER A 263 -2.24 22.42 -25.59
N GLN A 264 -1.83 21.19 -25.95
CA GLN A 264 -2.71 20.24 -26.64
C GLN A 264 -3.81 19.68 -25.74
N LEU A 265 -3.62 19.65 -24.43
CA LEU A 265 -4.62 19.19 -23.45
C LEU A 265 -5.94 19.98 -23.53
N PHE A 266 -5.86 21.22 -24.02
CA PHE A 266 -7.01 22.13 -24.12
C PHE A 266 -7.41 22.44 -25.57
N LYS A 267 -6.92 21.66 -26.56
CA LYS A 267 -7.34 21.76 -27.96
C LYS A 267 -8.47 20.74 -28.20
N GLY A 268 -9.69 21.22 -28.31
CA GLY A 268 -10.84 20.39 -28.64
C GLY A 268 -11.93 20.34 -27.57
N MET A 269 -11.89 21.27 -26.63
CA MET A 269 -13.05 21.60 -25.80
C MET A 269 -13.77 22.80 -26.37
#